data_0fb206c4f15ff1009d58b2dae3d23925
#
_entry.id   0fb206c4f15ff1009d58b2dae3d23925
#
_cell.length_a   1.000
_cell.length_b   1.000
_cell.length_c   1.000
_cell.angle_alpha   90.00
_cell.angle_beta   90.00
_cell.angle_gamma   90.00
#
_symmetry.space_group_name_H-M   'P 1'
#
loop_
_entity.id
_entity.type
_entity.pdbx_description
1 polymer ?
#
loop_
_entity_poly.entity_id
_entity_poly.type
_entity_poly.pdbx_seq_one_letter_code
_entity_poly.pdbx_strand_id
1 'polypeptide(L)'
;MSRKKKSKGLPPWLIGFLVLLIAAAAYYSLTRNAPDASLRTVEELSPDLYYENANSLRGNTYKIDAVIDSSLGNSPTKGRLFSVTVKGSDKSGASAVLPVLIPVSLGNLTIQKGQHYLMKVKVVENGLLQAEEAIKP
;
A
#
# COMPACT_ATOMS: atom_id res chain seq x y z
N MET A 1 -48.89 42.19 20.08
CA MET A 1 -48.58 41.89 18.66
C MET A 1 -47.23 41.23 18.56
N SER A 2 -47.23 39.93 18.35
CA SER A 2 -45.98 39.19 18.13
C SER A 2 -45.53 39.39 16.68
N ARG A 3 -44.42 40.10 16.50
CA ARG A 3 -43.75 40.17 15.22
C ARG A 3 -43.10 38.82 14.96
N LYS A 4 -43.69 37.99 14.11
CA LYS A 4 -43.04 36.83 13.54
C LYS A 4 -41.81 37.33 12.78
N LYS A 5 -40.60 37.13 13.36
CA LYS A 5 -39.37 37.28 12.61
C LYS A 5 -39.41 36.27 11.45
N LYS A 6 -39.62 36.78 10.24
CA LYS A 6 -39.35 35.98 9.04
C LYS A 6 -37.89 35.54 9.09
N SER A 7 -37.64 34.28 9.37
CA SER A 7 -36.32 33.74 9.17
C SER A 7 -36.00 33.88 7.67
N LYS A 8 -35.06 34.74 7.36
CA LYS A 8 -34.53 34.79 5.98
C LYS A 8 -33.90 33.45 5.70
N GLY A 9 -34.61 32.57 5.00
CA GLY A 9 -34.07 31.34 4.51
C GLY A 9 -32.86 31.63 3.61
N LEU A 10 -31.85 30.79 3.70
CA LEU A 10 -30.68 30.89 2.82
C LEU A 10 -31.13 30.88 1.36
N PRO A 11 -30.57 31.75 0.48
CA PRO A 11 -30.94 31.76 -0.91
C PRO A 11 -30.58 30.41 -1.56
N PRO A 12 -31.40 29.93 -2.51
CA PRO A 12 -31.23 28.59 -3.10
C PRO A 12 -29.87 28.37 -3.79
N TRP A 13 -29.24 29.44 -4.27
CA TRP A 13 -27.89 29.34 -4.84
C TRP A 13 -26.80 29.04 -3.80
N LEU A 14 -26.95 29.52 -2.55
CA LEU A 14 -26.06 29.18 -1.45
C LEU A 14 -26.20 27.72 -1.03
N ILE A 15 -27.40 27.18 -1.03
CA ILE A 15 -27.66 25.77 -0.73
C ILE A 15 -27.01 24.88 -1.79
N GLY A 16 -27.15 25.23 -3.05
CA GLY A 16 -26.49 24.52 -4.16
C GLY A 16 -24.97 24.56 -4.06
N PHE A 17 -24.41 25.71 -3.71
CA PHE A 17 -22.97 25.86 -3.52
C PHE A 17 -22.45 25.06 -2.31
N LEU A 18 -23.20 25.04 -1.22
CA LEU A 18 -22.86 24.26 -0.03
C LEU A 18 -22.86 22.74 -0.32
N VAL A 19 -23.87 22.26 -1.04
CA VAL A 19 -23.96 20.86 -1.45
C VAL A 19 -22.79 20.48 -2.36
N LEU A 20 -22.42 21.36 -3.29
CA LEU A 20 -21.28 21.16 -4.17
C LEU A 20 -19.94 21.10 -3.39
N LEU A 21 -19.77 21.96 -2.41
CA LEU A 21 -18.59 21.92 -1.54
C LEU A 21 -18.49 20.63 -0.72
N ILE A 22 -19.61 20.17 -0.17
CA ILE A 22 -19.67 18.91 0.59
C ILE A 22 -19.35 17.73 -0.32
N ALA A 23 -19.92 17.71 -1.51
CA ALA A 23 -19.67 16.67 -2.51
C ALA A 23 -18.20 16.66 -2.95
N ALA A 24 -17.60 17.82 -3.19
CA ALA A 24 -16.19 17.96 -3.54
C ALA A 24 -15.28 17.52 -2.39
N ALA A 25 -15.58 17.89 -1.15
CA ALA A 25 -14.83 17.48 0.02
C ALA A 25 -14.91 15.97 0.25
N ALA A 26 -16.09 15.36 0.08
CA ALA A 26 -16.29 13.93 0.18
C ALA A 26 -15.51 13.18 -0.92
N TYR A 27 -15.57 13.66 -2.16
CA TYR A 27 -14.81 13.11 -3.28
C TYR A 27 -13.29 13.17 -3.02
N TYR A 28 -12.82 14.32 -2.56
CA TYR A 28 -11.41 14.53 -2.25
C TYR A 28 -10.92 13.68 -1.08
N SER A 29 -11.76 13.50 -0.07
CA SER A 29 -11.50 12.60 1.06
C SER A 29 -11.39 11.14 0.62
N LEU A 30 -12.29 10.70 -0.24
CA LEU A 30 -12.28 9.33 -0.78
C LEU A 30 -11.06 9.06 -1.66
N THR A 31 -10.62 10.05 -2.43
CA THR A 31 -9.44 9.91 -3.29
C THR A 31 -8.12 9.97 -2.52
N ARG A 32 -8.08 10.76 -1.44
CA ARG A 32 -6.87 10.84 -0.57
C ARG A 32 -6.72 9.66 0.39
N ASN A 33 -7.82 9.10 0.86
CA ASN A 33 -7.82 8.02 1.84
C ASN A 33 -7.83 6.63 1.21
N ALA A 34 -7.49 6.52 -0.07
CA ALA A 34 -7.26 5.24 -0.73
C ALA A 34 -5.75 4.99 -0.90
N PRO A 35 -4.98 4.75 0.18
CA PRO A 35 -3.56 4.44 0.07
C PRO A 35 -3.33 3.16 -0.73
N ASP A 36 -4.35 2.32 -0.84
CA ASP A 36 -4.31 1.04 -1.52
C ASP A 36 -4.72 1.11 -3.00
N ALA A 37 -5.07 2.29 -3.54
CA ALA A 37 -5.57 2.41 -4.90
C ALA A 37 -4.54 1.93 -5.95
N SER A 38 -3.26 2.20 -5.73
CA SER A 38 -2.17 1.72 -6.58
C SER A 38 -1.92 0.21 -6.45
N LEU A 39 -2.28 -0.38 -5.32
CA LEU A 39 -2.08 -1.80 -5.02
C LEU A 39 -3.25 -2.67 -5.44
N ARG A 40 -4.44 -2.12 -5.62
CA ARG A 40 -5.65 -2.88 -6.02
C ARG A 40 -5.54 -3.49 -7.40
N THR A 41 -4.81 -2.85 -8.30
CA THR A 41 -4.64 -3.30 -9.68
C THR A 41 -3.45 -4.22 -9.86
N VAL A 42 -2.64 -4.41 -8.83
CA VAL A 42 -1.44 -5.26 -8.86
C VAL A 42 -1.79 -6.66 -8.42
N GLU A 43 -1.32 -7.63 -9.17
CA GLU A 43 -1.50 -9.05 -8.87
C GLU A 43 -0.75 -9.43 -7.58
N GLU A 44 -1.35 -10.30 -6.79
CA GLU A 44 -0.72 -10.84 -5.59
C GLU A 44 0.34 -11.89 -5.96
N LEU A 45 1.52 -11.77 -5.35
CA LEU A 45 2.60 -12.73 -5.56
C LEU A 45 2.25 -14.07 -4.89
N SER A 46 2.28 -15.15 -5.67
CA SER A 46 2.25 -16.50 -5.13
C SER A 46 3.64 -16.91 -4.67
N PRO A 47 3.84 -17.22 -3.37
CA PRO A 47 5.13 -17.68 -2.88
C PRO A 47 5.61 -18.96 -3.56
N ASP A 48 4.69 -19.86 -3.90
CA ASP A 48 5.03 -21.13 -4.56
C ASP A 48 5.60 -20.88 -5.94
N LEU A 49 4.98 -20.01 -6.74
CA LEU A 49 5.52 -19.64 -8.05
C LEU A 49 6.88 -18.95 -7.95
N TYR A 50 7.06 -18.15 -6.92
CA TYR A 50 8.33 -17.50 -6.67
C TYR A 50 9.44 -18.50 -6.34
N TYR A 51 9.17 -19.48 -5.49
CA TYR A 51 10.15 -20.55 -5.17
C TYR A 51 10.46 -21.46 -6.36
N GLU A 52 9.45 -21.77 -7.15
CA GLU A 52 9.63 -22.66 -8.32
C GLU A 52 10.45 -21.98 -9.42
N ASN A 53 10.19 -20.72 -9.70
CA ASN A 53 10.81 -20.05 -10.83
C ASN A 53 10.84 -18.51 -10.71
N ALA A 54 11.60 -18.02 -9.76
CA ALA A 54 11.78 -16.58 -9.54
C ALA A 54 12.29 -15.85 -10.79
N ASN A 55 13.14 -16.48 -11.59
CA ASN A 55 13.69 -15.88 -12.80
C ASN A 55 12.64 -15.62 -13.89
N SER A 56 11.60 -16.45 -13.97
CA SER A 56 10.51 -16.23 -14.93
C SER A 56 9.64 -15.04 -14.57
N LEU A 57 9.62 -14.68 -13.29
CA LEU A 57 8.85 -13.55 -12.78
C LEU A 57 9.60 -12.22 -12.85
N ARG A 58 10.85 -12.26 -13.27
CA ARG A 58 11.71 -11.07 -13.36
C ARG A 58 11.10 -9.99 -14.25
N GLY A 59 11.16 -8.74 -13.78
CA GLY A 59 10.58 -7.59 -14.45
C GLY A 59 9.12 -7.32 -14.13
N ASN A 60 8.43 -8.29 -13.52
CA ASN A 60 7.03 -8.12 -13.11
C ASN A 60 6.93 -7.52 -11.71
N THR A 61 5.82 -6.86 -11.48
CA THR A 61 5.49 -6.22 -10.20
C THR A 61 4.31 -6.94 -9.56
N TYR A 62 4.43 -7.20 -8.26
CA TYR A 62 3.42 -7.88 -7.47
C TYR A 62 3.17 -7.14 -6.15
N LYS A 63 2.04 -7.42 -5.52
CA LYS A 63 1.78 -7.01 -4.13
C LYS A 63 1.99 -8.18 -3.19
N ILE A 64 2.49 -7.89 -2.01
CA ILE A 64 2.62 -8.85 -0.92
C ILE A 64 2.09 -8.25 0.37
N ASP A 65 1.46 -9.08 1.17
CA ASP A 65 1.07 -8.78 2.54
C ASP A 65 2.10 -9.43 3.45
N ALA A 66 3.01 -8.62 4.01
CA ALA A 66 4.23 -9.10 4.63
C ALA A 66 4.36 -8.64 6.08
N VAL A 67 4.83 -9.54 6.91
CA VAL A 67 5.27 -9.24 8.27
C VAL A 67 6.79 -9.28 8.31
N ILE A 68 7.41 -8.24 8.83
CA ILE A 68 8.87 -8.15 8.94
C ILE A 68 9.36 -9.16 9.98
N ASP A 69 10.18 -10.09 9.55
CA ASP A 69 10.76 -11.12 10.41
C ASP A 69 12.11 -10.69 10.97
N SER A 70 13.08 -10.42 10.10
CA SER A 70 14.41 -10.00 10.53
C SER A 70 15.13 -9.17 9.48
N SER A 71 16.12 -8.38 9.91
CA SER A 71 17.04 -7.69 9.01
C SER A 71 18.16 -8.65 8.62
N LEU A 72 18.37 -8.81 7.31
CA LEU A 72 19.42 -9.67 6.76
C LEU A 72 20.69 -8.90 6.41
N GLY A 73 20.59 -7.60 6.18
CA GLY A 73 21.72 -6.78 5.86
C GLY A 73 21.36 -5.34 5.53
N ASN A 74 22.39 -4.51 5.46
CA ASN A 74 22.26 -3.10 5.10
C ASN A 74 23.39 -2.71 4.15
N SER A 75 23.04 -2.07 3.06
CA SER A 75 24.00 -1.48 2.12
C SER A 75 23.71 0.00 1.98
N PRO A 76 24.70 0.89 2.16
CA PRO A 76 24.52 2.33 2.00
C PRO A 76 24.06 2.75 0.59
N THR A 77 24.35 1.94 -0.42
CA THR A 77 24.06 2.24 -1.83
C THR A 77 22.79 1.55 -2.34
N LYS A 78 22.51 0.34 -1.86
CA LYS A 78 21.40 -0.48 -2.33
C LYS A 78 20.16 -0.42 -1.44
N GLY A 79 20.33 -0.24 -0.14
CA GLY A 79 19.27 -0.23 0.84
C GLY A 79 19.38 -1.35 1.87
N ARG A 80 18.26 -1.69 2.48
CA ARG A 80 18.18 -2.69 3.57
C ARG A 80 17.49 -3.95 3.06
N LEU A 81 18.07 -5.09 3.37
CA LEU A 81 17.50 -6.39 3.05
C LEU A 81 16.82 -6.98 4.29
N PHE A 82 15.56 -7.35 4.12
CA PHE A 82 14.76 -7.97 5.16
C PHE A 82 14.25 -9.34 4.75
N SER A 83 14.14 -10.21 5.74
CA SER A 83 13.34 -11.43 5.65
C SER A 83 11.93 -11.09 6.09
N VAL A 84 10.95 -11.39 5.24
CA VAL A 84 9.54 -11.14 5.52
C VAL A 84 8.73 -12.43 5.42
N THR A 85 7.73 -12.56 6.27
CA THR A 85 6.77 -13.66 6.22
C THR A 85 5.54 -13.21 5.46
N VAL A 86 5.21 -13.90 4.38
CA VAL A 86 4.06 -13.64 3.52
C VAL A 86 3.06 -14.78 3.68
N LYS A 87 1.79 -14.46 3.84
CA LYS A 87 0.72 -15.46 3.78
C LYS A 87 0.57 -15.94 2.35
N GLY A 88 0.58 -17.24 2.14
CA GLY A 88 0.30 -17.82 0.85
C GLY A 88 -1.13 -17.51 0.41
N SER A 89 -1.28 -17.14 -0.85
CA SER A 89 -2.60 -16.97 -1.47
C SER A 89 -3.20 -18.30 -1.94
N ASP A 90 -2.43 -19.37 -1.81
CA ASP A 90 -2.86 -20.70 -2.16
C ASP A 90 -3.82 -21.31 -1.12
N LYS A 91 -4.51 -22.36 -1.52
CA LYS A 91 -5.52 -23.04 -0.70
C LYS A 91 -4.97 -23.64 0.60
N SER A 92 -3.66 -23.78 0.72
CA SER A 92 -2.98 -24.33 1.91
C SER A 92 -2.84 -23.30 3.04
N GLY A 93 -2.90 -22.00 2.72
CA GLY A 93 -2.70 -20.94 3.69
C GLY A 93 -1.33 -20.93 4.35
N ALA A 94 -0.36 -21.64 3.79
CA ALA A 94 0.98 -21.74 4.32
C ALA A 94 1.70 -20.41 4.23
N SER A 95 2.40 -20.03 5.31
CA SER A 95 3.26 -18.85 5.32
C SER A 95 4.60 -19.18 4.66
N ALA A 96 5.10 -18.24 3.88
CA ALA A 96 6.40 -18.35 3.24
C ALA A 96 7.32 -17.21 3.67
N VAL A 97 8.62 -17.48 3.73
CA VAL A 97 9.64 -16.47 4.06
C VAL A 97 10.33 -16.04 2.77
N LEU A 98 10.29 -14.74 2.48
CA LEU A 98 10.86 -14.17 1.25
C LEU A 98 11.86 -13.07 1.60
N PRO A 99 12.96 -12.93 0.84
CA PRO A 99 13.86 -11.80 0.95
C PRO A 99 13.30 -10.59 0.20
N VAL A 100 13.25 -9.43 0.86
CA VAL A 100 12.80 -8.16 0.26
C VAL A 100 13.84 -7.09 0.50
N LEU A 101 14.30 -6.45 -0.56
CA LEU A 101 15.17 -5.29 -0.51
C LEU A 101 14.33 -4.02 -0.43
N ILE A 102 14.54 -3.24 0.62
CA ILE A 102 13.99 -1.89 0.76
C ILE A 102 15.04 -0.91 0.24
N PRO A 103 14.83 -0.29 -0.93
CA PRO A 103 15.85 0.57 -1.54
C PRO A 103 16.05 1.86 -0.74
N VAL A 104 17.17 2.53 -0.98
CA VAL A 104 17.51 3.81 -0.32
C VAL A 104 16.46 4.89 -0.59
N SER A 105 15.78 4.85 -1.73
CA SER A 105 14.68 5.75 -2.07
C SER A 105 13.50 5.70 -1.09
N LEU A 106 13.31 4.57 -0.39
CA LEU A 106 12.33 4.39 0.67
C LEU A 106 12.94 4.48 2.07
N GLY A 107 14.11 5.09 2.20
CA GLY A 107 14.87 5.17 3.45
C GLY A 107 14.20 5.97 4.57
N ASN A 108 13.17 6.77 4.25
CA ASN A 108 12.36 7.48 5.23
C ASN A 108 11.34 6.57 5.94
N LEU A 109 11.15 5.35 5.49
CA LEU A 109 10.31 4.37 6.17
C LEU A 109 11.03 3.76 7.36
N THR A 110 10.41 3.88 8.53
CA THR A 110 10.86 3.20 9.74
C THR A 110 10.29 1.77 9.73
N ILE A 111 11.12 0.81 9.37
CA ILE A 111 10.75 -0.60 9.32
C ILE A 111 11.22 -1.29 10.59
N GLN A 112 10.29 -1.91 11.30
CA GLN A 112 10.55 -2.59 12.55
C GLN A 112 10.14 -4.06 12.46
N LYS A 113 10.86 -4.92 13.16
CA LYS A 113 10.53 -6.34 13.29
C LYS A 113 9.12 -6.54 13.87
N GLY A 114 8.38 -7.47 13.29
CA GLY A 114 7.01 -7.79 13.69
C GLY A 114 5.94 -6.87 13.13
N GLN A 115 6.31 -5.81 12.42
CA GLN A 115 5.36 -4.92 11.78
C GLN A 115 4.83 -5.51 10.48
N HIS A 116 3.57 -5.20 10.22
CA HIS A 116 2.83 -5.61 9.04
C HIS A 116 2.83 -4.49 7.99
N TYR A 117 3.17 -4.85 6.76
CA TYR A 117 3.17 -3.93 5.62
C TYR A 117 2.52 -4.57 4.41
N LEU A 118 1.80 -3.76 3.67
CA LEU A 118 1.38 -4.08 2.33
C LEU A 118 2.39 -3.45 1.37
N MET A 119 3.08 -4.27 0.60
CA MET A 119 4.17 -3.84 -0.25
C MET A 119 3.90 -4.15 -1.72
N LYS A 120 4.31 -3.20 -2.57
CA LYS A 120 4.44 -3.42 -4.00
C LYS A 120 5.90 -3.75 -4.28
N VAL A 121 6.15 -4.93 -4.80
CA VAL A 121 7.50 -5.44 -5.04
C VAL A 121 7.71 -5.78 -6.51
N LYS A 122 8.90 -5.51 -7.00
CA LYS A 122 9.33 -5.89 -8.34
C LYS A 122 10.37 -6.99 -8.25
N VAL A 123 10.23 -8.01 -9.06
CA VAL A 123 11.25 -9.05 -9.18
C VAL A 123 12.39 -8.52 -10.06
N VAL A 124 13.54 -8.32 -9.46
CA VAL A 124 14.75 -7.81 -10.12
C VAL A 124 15.72 -8.94 -10.45
N GLU A 125 16.92 -8.58 -10.91
CA GLU A 125 17.95 -9.56 -11.23
C GLU A 125 18.21 -10.52 -10.08
N ASN A 126 18.56 -11.76 -10.40
CA ASN A 126 18.74 -12.86 -9.45
C ASN A 126 17.48 -13.28 -8.67
N GLY A 127 16.30 -12.87 -9.12
CA GLY A 127 15.04 -13.23 -8.47
C GLY A 127 14.79 -12.50 -7.14
N LEU A 128 15.56 -11.47 -6.81
CA LEU A 128 15.36 -10.69 -5.60
C LEU A 128 14.10 -9.81 -5.71
N LEU A 129 13.35 -9.72 -4.63
CA LEU A 129 12.22 -8.80 -4.53
C LEU A 129 12.70 -7.44 -4.06
N GLN A 130 12.40 -6.40 -4.83
CA GLN A 130 12.70 -5.02 -4.47
C GLN A 130 11.40 -4.25 -4.23
N ALA A 131 11.24 -3.66 -3.05
CA ALA A 131 10.07 -2.87 -2.73
C ALA A 131 10.07 -1.56 -3.52
N GLU A 132 8.96 -1.26 -4.18
CA GLU A 132 8.72 0.02 -4.84
C GLU A 132 7.85 0.93 -3.97
N GLU A 133 6.97 0.34 -3.19
CA GLU A 133 6.05 1.03 -2.30
C GLU A 133 5.77 0.15 -1.08
N ALA A 134 5.67 0.74 0.08
CA ALA A 134 5.28 0.04 1.31
C ALA A 134 4.37 0.93 2.14
N ILE A 135 3.24 0.38 2.55
CA ILE A 135 2.24 1.05 3.37
C ILE A 135 1.88 0.19 4.57
N LYS A 136 1.56 0.84 5.67
CA LYS A 136 0.94 0.16 6.81
C LYS A 136 -0.55 0.01 6.52
N PRO A 137 -1.07 -1.22 6.56
CA PRO A 137 -2.49 -1.44 6.39
C PRO A 137 -3.33 -0.86 7.54
#